data_76d0dd5b5cdc16e8a486a1ed22f24efb
#
_entry.id   76d0dd5b5cdc16e8a486a1ed22f24efb
#
_cell.length_a   1.000
_cell.length_b   1.000
_cell.length_c   1.000
_cell.angle_alpha   90.00
_cell.angle_beta   90.00
_cell.angle_gamma   90.00
#
_symmetry.space_group_name_H-M   'P 1'
#
loop_
_entity.id
_entity.type
_entity.pdbx_description
1 polymer ?
#
loop_
_entity_poly.entity_id
_entity_poly.type
_entity_poly.pdbx_seq_one_letter_code
_entity_poly.pdbx_strand_id
1 'polypeptide(L)'
;LEEVLYFVSYVVLDPGDTPLEKKQTISDKEYRSYYEKYGNTFRVGMGAEAIKELLKEVDLQKEVDTIKKEIDEIKDSSSQKRVRLIKRLDVLDAFLESGNRPEWMILDALPVIPPELRPMIQLDGGRFATSDLNDLYRRVITRNNRLKKLIDLSAPSIIIQNEKRMLQEAVDALFDNGRRGKNITG
;
A
#
# COMPACT_ATOMS: atom_id res chain seq x y z
N LEU A 1 -12.69 -12.98 -17.14
CA LEU A 1 -11.29 -12.52 -17.24
C LEU A 1 -10.90 -11.93 -15.89
N GLU A 2 -10.38 -12.77 -15.00
CA GLU A 2 -9.77 -12.35 -13.77
C GLU A 2 -8.40 -11.73 -14.11
N GLU A 3 -8.36 -10.42 -14.32
CA GLU A 3 -7.10 -9.69 -14.36
C GLU A 3 -6.62 -9.49 -12.93
N VAL A 4 -5.71 -10.32 -12.50
CA VAL A 4 -5.02 -10.15 -11.21
C VAL A 4 -4.12 -8.93 -11.33
N LEU A 5 -4.44 -7.88 -10.60
CA LEU A 5 -3.63 -6.67 -10.53
C LEU A 5 -2.63 -6.80 -9.38
N TYR A 6 -1.35 -6.69 -9.68
CA TYR A 6 -0.29 -6.71 -8.67
C TYR A 6 -0.15 -5.31 -8.05
N PHE A 7 -0.73 -5.15 -6.86
CA PHE A 7 -0.59 -3.94 -6.07
C PHE A 7 0.71 -3.94 -5.30
N VAL A 8 1.44 -2.86 -5.37
CA VAL A 8 2.64 -2.68 -4.52
C VAL A 8 2.82 -1.22 -4.15
N SER A 9 2.49 -0.87 -2.93
CA SER A 9 2.96 0.40 -2.38
C SER A 9 4.38 0.22 -1.80
N TYR A 10 5.24 1.20 -2.01
CA TYR A 10 6.54 1.25 -1.37
C TYR A 10 6.37 1.63 0.09
N VAL A 11 6.63 0.70 0.98
CA VAL A 11 7.10 1.02 2.32
C VAL A 11 8.51 0.45 2.40
N VAL A 12 9.49 1.30 2.23
CA VAL A 12 10.81 1.01 2.73
C VAL A 12 10.70 1.21 4.23
N LEU A 13 10.58 0.11 4.95
CA LEU A 13 10.89 0.11 6.38
C LEU A 13 12.41 0.18 6.45
N ASP A 14 12.94 1.37 6.22
CA ASP A 14 14.32 1.69 6.51
C ASP A 14 14.36 2.12 7.97
N PRO A 15 14.98 1.34 8.84
CA PRO A 15 15.16 1.72 10.24
C PRO A 15 16.32 2.70 10.37
N GLY A 16 16.36 3.77 9.56
CA GLY A 16 17.33 4.85 9.65
C GLY A 16 18.77 4.37 9.86
N ASP A 17 19.64 4.67 8.93
CA ASP A 17 21.10 4.66 9.06
C ASP A 17 21.85 3.35 9.27
N THR A 18 21.35 2.19 8.84
CA THR A 18 22.23 1.05 8.64
C THR A 18 22.51 0.89 7.14
N PRO A 19 23.61 1.47 6.62
CA PRO A 19 23.97 1.27 5.22
C PRO A 19 24.18 -0.23 4.98
N LEU A 20 23.58 -0.74 3.92
CA LEU A 20 23.81 -2.12 3.45
C LEU A 20 25.30 -2.45 3.30
N GLU A 21 26.13 -1.43 3.08
CA GLU A 21 27.60 -1.51 3.02
C GLU A 21 28.26 -1.90 4.35
N LYS A 22 27.65 -1.61 5.50
CA LYS A 22 28.19 -2.04 6.81
C LYS A 22 27.93 -3.51 7.13
N LYS A 23 27.08 -4.21 6.38
CA LYS A 23 26.85 -5.66 6.59
C LYS A 23 28.10 -6.51 6.33
N GLN A 24 29.06 -6.02 5.56
CA GLN A 24 30.28 -6.76 5.24
C GLN A 24 31.37 -6.66 6.33
N THR A 25 31.22 -5.77 7.30
CA THR A 25 32.23 -5.50 8.33
C THR A 25 31.82 -5.94 9.75
N ILE A 26 30.61 -6.41 9.92
CA ILE A 26 30.10 -6.86 11.23
C ILE A 26 30.34 -8.35 11.37
N SER A 27 30.93 -8.80 12.47
CA SER A 27 31.12 -10.24 12.73
C SER A 27 29.78 -10.95 12.88
N ASP A 28 29.71 -12.24 12.52
CA ASP A 28 28.48 -13.06 12.64
C ASP A 28 27.89 -13.02 14.06
N LYS A 29 28.73 -12.86 15.08
CA LYS A 29 28.32 -12.80 16.48
C LYS A 29 27.63 -11.47 16.80
N GLU A 30 28.14 -10.36 16.30
CA GLU A 30 27.53 -9.03 16.44
C GLU A 30 26.25 -8.94 15.64
N TYR A 31 26.23 -9.54 14.43
CA TYR A 31 25.02 -9.62 13.59
C TYR A 31 23.91 -10.40 14.31
N ARG A 32 24.22 -11.55 14.89
CA ARG A 32 23.23 -12.34 15.67
C ARG A 32 22.70 -11.58 16.89
N SER A 33 23.60 -10.96 17.66
CA SER A 33 23.20 -10.15 18.84
C SER A 33 22.32 -8.98 18.43
N TYR A 34 22.63 -8.32 17.33
CA TYR A 34 21.83 -7.23 16.79
C TYR A 34 20.47 -7.72 16.27
N TYR A 35 20.46 -8.87 15.61
CA TYR A 35 19.25 -9.50 15.09
C TYR A 35 18.34 -10.01 16.22
N GLU A 36 18.89 -10.58 17.30
CA GLU A 36 18.14 -10.98 18.48
C GLU A 36 17.51 -9.77 19.19
N LYS A 37 18.23 -8.66 19.26
CA LYS A 37 17.76 -7.44 19.92
C LYS A 37 16.74 -6.64 19.09
N TYR A 38 16.89 -6.62 17.77
CA TYR A 38 16.12 -5.79 16.86
C TYR A 38 15.44 -6.58 15.72
N GLY A 39 15.57 -7.90 15.70
CA GLY A 39 15.15 -8.77 14.61
C GLY A 39 13.66 -8.66 14.25
N ASN A 40 12.83 -8.39 15.25
CA ASN A 40 11.41 -8.11 15.02
C ASN A 40 11.15 -6.71 14.44
N THR A 41 12.12 -5.81 14.54
CA THR A 41 12.02 -4.42 14.04
C THR A 41 12.53 -4.32 12.59
N PHE A 42 13.31 -5.30 12.14
CA PHE A 42 13.98 -5.32 10.82
C PHE A 42 13.44 -6.43 9.92
N ARG A 43 12.12 -6.54 9.80
CA ARG A 43 11.57 -7.31 8.69
C ARG A 43 11.80 -6.54 7.40
N VAL A 44 12.77 -7.02 6.61
CA VAL A 44 13.04 -6.50 5.28
C VAL A 44 11.99 -7.06 4.33
N GLY A 45 10.84 -6.42 4.29
CA GLY A 45 9.82 -6.66 3.28
C GLY A 45 9.64 -5.43 2.42
N MET A 46 9.37 -5.59 1.15
CA MET A 46 9.08 -4.49 0.24
C MET A 46 7.70 -4.62 -0.37
N GLY A 47 6.99 -3.50 -0.41
CA GLY A 47 5.74 -3.40 -1.13
C GLY A 47 4.51 -3.86 -0.36
N ALA A 48 3.40 -3.99 -1.08
CA ALA A 48 2.10 -4.30 -0.51
C ALA A 48 2.03 -5.68 0.14
N GLU A 49 2.78 -6.67 -0.38
CA GLU A 49 2.84 -8.00 0.20
C GLU A 49 3.36 -7.98 1.63
N ALA A 50 4.46 -7.23 1.86
CA ALA A 50 5.03 -7.09 3.19
C ALA A 50 4.07 -6.38 4.16
N ILE A 51 3.37 -5.33 3.68
CA ILE A 51 2.35 -4.64 4.49
C ILE A 51 1.20 -5.60 4.80
N LYS A 52 0.75 -6.38 3.82
CA LYS A 52 -0.33 -7.35 4.00
C LYS A 52 0.02 -8.39 5.06
N GLU A 53 1.27 -8.89 5.05
CA GLU A 53 1.74 -9.83 6.07
C GLU A 53 1.77 -9.20 7.46
N LEU A 54 2.29 -7.99 7.59
CA LEU A 54 2.27 -7.25 8.86
C LEU A 54 0.83 -7.01 9.37
N LEU A 55 -0.09 -6.69 8.47
CA LEU A 55 -1.49 -6.50 8.83
C LEU A 55 -2.18 -7.79 9.27
N LYS A 56 -1.78 -8.95 8.71
CA LYS A 56 -2.29 -10.26 9.17
C LYS A 56 -1.87 -10.62 10.59
N GLU A 57 -0.71 -10.13 11.02
CA GLU A 57 -0.18 -10.40 12.36
C GLU A 57 -0.79 -9.50 13.45
N VAL A 58 -1.52 -8.45 13.05
CA VAL A 58 -2.15 -7.53 14.00
C VAL A 58 -3.29 -8.22 14.73
N ASP A 59 -3.14 -8.32 16.04
CA ASP A 59 -4.22 -8.73 16.95
C ASP A 59 -4.99 -7.48 17.39
N LEU A 60 -6.13 -7.24 16.75
CA LEU A 60 -6.93 -6.04 16.99
C LEU A 60 -7.32 -5.86 18.45
N GLN A 61 -7.70 -6.94 19.14
CA GLN A 61 -8.12 -6.86 20.53
C GLN A 61 -6.98 -6.45 21.45
N LYS A 62 -5.79 -7.03 21.28
CA LYS A 62 -4.61 -6.65 22.07
C LYS A 62 -4.17 -5.21 21.80
N GLU A 63 -4.24 -4.77 20.54
CA GLU A 63 -3.91 -3.37 20.20
C GLU A 63 -4.87 -2.40 20.85
N VAL A 64 -6.17 -2.69 20.83
CA VAL A 64 -7.19 -1.87 21.51
C VAL A 64 -6.93 -1.79 23.01
N ASP A 65 -6.68 -2.92 23.67
CA ASP A 65 -6.42 -2.96 25.10
C ASP A 65 -5.13 -2.19 25.47
N THR A 66 -4.12 -2.29 24.62
CA THR A 66 -2.85 -1.56 24.80
C THR A 66 -3.06 -0.05 24.68
N ILE A 67 -3.77 0.39 23.63
CA ILE A 67 -4.03 1.81 23.39
C ILE A 67 -4.92 2.40 24.48
N LYS A 68 -5.93 1.69 24.96
CA LYS A 68 -6.76 2.13 26.08
C LYS A 68 -5.92 2.39 27.33
N LYS A 69 -5.00 1.48 27.68
CA LYS A 69 -4.07 1.68 28.80
C LYS A 69 -3.16 2.90 28.60
N GLU A 70 -2.60 3.07 27.40
CA GLU A 70 -1.78 4.25 27.09
C GLU A 70 -2.56 5.57 27.18
N ILE A 71 -3.83 5.58 26.79
CA ILE A 71 -4.70 6.77 26.92
C ILE A 71 -4.96 7.10 28.37
N ASP A 72 -5.17 6.08 29.22
CA ASP A 72 -5.43 6.26 30.67
C ASP A 72 -4.20 6.78 31.41
N GLU A 73 -3.00 6.40 30.97
CA GLU A 73 -1.74 6.90 31.53
C GLU A 73 -1.48 8.37 31.21
N ILE A 74 -2.08 8.91 30.15
CA ILE A 74 -1.89 10.30 29.73
C ILE A 74 -2.86 11.20 30.48
N LYS A 75 -2.35 11.88 31.52
CA LYS A 75 -3.14 12.82 32.35
C LYS A 75 -3.58 14.08 31.62
N ASP A 76 -2.82 14.52 30.61
CA ASP A 76 -3.12 15.72 29.86
C ASP A 76 -4.08 15.41 28.69
N SER A 77 -5.31 15.88 28.81
CA SER A 77 -6.37 15.69 27.81
C SER A 77 -6.11 16.42 26.48
N SER A 78 -5.27 17.45 26.49
CA SER A 78 -4.95 18.27 25.30
C SER A 78 -3.71 17.77 24.55
N SER A 79 -3.04 16.75 25.07
CA SER A 79 -1.83 16.19 24.44
C SER A 79 -2.09 15.70 23.00
N GLN A 80 -1.28 16.14 22.05
CA GLN A 80 -1.32 15.65 20.68
C GLN A 80 -1.15 14.12 20.60
N LYS A 81 -0.38 13.53 21.53
CA LYS A 81 -0.22 12.08 21.63
C LYS A 81 -1.57 11.41 21.91
N ARG A 82 -2.33 11.93 22.88
CA ARG A 82 -3.66 11.41 23.21
C ARG A 82 -4.62 11.49 22.02
N VAL A 83 -4.65 12.62 21.32
CA VAL A 83 -5.51 12.78 20.11
C VAL A 83 -5.18 11.75 19.02
N ARG A 84 -3.88 11.46 18.82
CA ARG A 84 -3.46 10.42 17.85
C ARG A 84 -3.87 9.02 18.29
N LEU A 85 -3.75 8.72 19.58
CA LEU A 85 -4.16 7.42 20.14
C LEU A 85 -5.68 7.22 20.04
N ILE A 86 -6.48 8.25 20.30
CA ILE A 86 -7.94 8.19 20.14
C ILE A 86 -8.29 7.90 18.68
N LYS A 87 -7.73 8.63 17.72
CA LYS A 87 -7.97 8.38 16.29
C LYS A 87 -7.56 6.96 15.86
N ARG A 88 -6.49 6.43 16.44
CA ARG A 88 -6.08 5.05 16.18
C ARG A 88 -7.05 4.06 16.79
N LEU A 89 -7.53 4.32 18.00
CA LEU A 89 -8.53 3.51 18.68
C LEU A 89 -9.84 3.46 17.87
N ASP A 90 -10.34 4.60 17.40
CA ASP A 90 -11.57 4.68 16.58
C ASP A 90 -11.47 3.77 15.34
N VAL A 91 -10.32 3.73 14.69
CA VAL A 91 -10.10 2.86 13.51
C VAL A 91 -10.11 1.38 13.91
N LEU A 92 -9.44 1.02 15.02
CA LEU A 92 -9.38 -0.37 15.48
C LEU A 92 -10.75 -0.86 15.94
N ASP A 93 -11.48 -0.04 16.67
CA ASP A 93 -12.85 -0.37 17.11
C ASP A 93 -13.78 -0.55 15.89
N ALA A 94 -13.66 0.29 14.85
CA ALA A 94 -14.42 0.13 13.60
C ALA A 94 -14.10 -1.19 12.89
N PHE A 95 -12.84 -1.68 12.90
CA PHE A 95 -12.50 -2.99 12.38
C PHE A 95 -13.11 -4.13 13.21
N LEU A 96 -13.09 -4.02 14.54
CA LEU A 96 -13.68 -5.02 15.43
C LEU A 96 -15.20 -5.10 15.27
N GLU A 97 -15.88 -3.96 15.22
CA GLU A 97 -17.34 -3.88 15.07
C GLU A 97 -17.81 -4.39 13.70
N SER A 98 -17.09 -4.06 12.64
CA SER A 98 -17.45 -4.48 11.28
C SER A 98 -17.07 -5.93 10.97
N GLY A 99 -16.19 -6.55 11.75
CA GLY A 99 -15.63 -7.87 11.48
C GLY A 99 -14.70 -7.91 10.26
N ASN A 100 -14.33 -6.75 9.72
CA ASN A 100 -13.37 -6.66 8.62
C ASN A 100 -11.95 -6.93 9.11
N ARG A 101 -11.16 -7.58 8.25
CA ARG A 101 -9.76 -7.87 8.55
C ARG A 101 -8.86 -6.78 8.00
N PRO A 102 -7.84 -6.32 8.78
CA PRO A 102 -6.95 -5.24 8.35
C PRO A 102 -6.23 -5.50 7.02
N GLU A 103 -5.86 -6.77 6.74
CA GLU A 103 -5.19 -7.12 5.50
C GLU A 103 -6.05 -6.95 4.24
N TRP A 104 -7.38 -6.82 4.38
CA TRP A 104 -8.27 -6.54 3.24
C TRP A 104 -8.14 -5.11 2.71
N MET A 105 -7.45 -4.22 3.43
CA MET A 105 -7.06 -2.91 2.89
C MET A 105 -6.10 -3.01 1.70
N ILE A 106 -5.41 -4.16 1.58
CA ILE A 106 -4.54 -4.44 0.44
C ILE A 106 -5.35 -5.24 -0.58
N LEU A 107 -5.59 -4.63 -1.72
CA LEU A 107 -6.36 -5.24 -2.80
C LEU A 107 -5.49 -6.22 -3.59
N ASP A 108 -5.94 -7.45 -3.76
CA ASP A 108 -5.32 -8.44 -4.66
C ASP A 108 -5.90 -8.32 -6.07
N ALA A 109 -7.14 -7.85 -6.19
CA ALA A 109 -7.82 -7.62 -7.45
C ALA A 109 -8.53 -6.28 -7.44
N LEU A 110 -8.47 -5.57 -8.56
CA LEU A 110 -9.18 -4.31 -8.74
C LEU A 110 -10.51 -4.57 -9.47
N PRO A 111 -11.65 -4.22 -8.85
CA PRO A 111 -12.92 -4.34 -9.54
C PRO A 111 -13.02 -3.33 -10.69
N VAL A 112 -13.48 -3.78 -11.84
CA VAL A 112 -13.72 -2.93 -13.01
C VAL A 112 -15.22 -2.73 -13.15
N ILE A 113 -15.66 -1.48 -13.14
CA ILE A 113 -17.08 -1.18 -13.31
C ILE A 113 -17.56 -1.55 -14.71
N PRO A 114 -18.84 -1.95 -14.88
CA PRO A 114 -19.40 -2.31 -16.17
C PRO A 114 -19.27 -1.20 -17.22
N PRO A 115 -19.15 -1.55 -18.51
CA PRO A 115 -19.05 -0.57 -19.62
C PRO A 115 -20.19 0.43 -19.68
N GLU A 116 -21.39 0.04 -19.24
CA GLU A 116 -22.58 0.88 -19.21
C GLU A 116 -22.40 2.10 -18.29
N LEU A 117 -21.60 1.97 -17.23
CA LEU A 117 -21.30 3.05 -16.29
C LEU A 117 -20.12 3.93 -16.73
N ARG A 118 -19.42 3.55 -17.80
CA ARG A 118 -18.30 4.28 -18.40
C ARG A 118 -18.41 4.34 -19.92
N PRO A 119 -19.49 4.94 -20.44
CA PRO A 119 -19.82 4.84 -21.86
C PRO A 119 -18.78 5.52 -22.75
N MET A 120 -18.67 5.00 -23.96
CA MET A 120 -17.96 5.61 -25.08
C MET A 120 -18.99 5.90 -26.18
N ILE A 121 -19.16 7.17 -26.53
CA ILE A 121 -20.17 7.63 -27.50
C ILE A 121 -19.46 8.16 -28.74
N GLN A 122 -19.92 7.74 -29.89
CA GLN A 122 -19.45 8.28 -31.16
C GLN A 122 -20.14 9.63 -31.45
N LEU A 123 -19.32 10.65 -31.67
CA LEU A 123 -19.78 11.98 -32.07
C LEU A 123 -19.77 12.10 -33.59
N ASP A 124 -20.50 13.12 -34.09
CA ASP A 124 -20.45 13.48 -35.52
C ASP A 124 -19.02 13.78 -35.95
N GLY A 125 -18.68 13.32 -37.16
CA GLY A 125 -17.31 13.46 -37.69
C GLY A 125 -16.31 12.39 -37.24
N GLY A 126 -16.78 11.25 -36.72
CA GLY A 126 -15.93 10.09 -36.37
C GLY A 126 -15.11 10.22 -35.08
N ARG A 127 -15.37 11.27 -34.31
CA ARG A 127 -14.75 11.43 -32.98
C ARG A 127 -15.52 10.66 -31.92
N PHE A 128 -14.81 10.23 -30.88
CA PHE A 128 -15.41 9.57 -29.72
C PHE A 128 -15.31 10.45 -28.49
N ALA A 129 -16.42 10.58 -27.76
CA ALA A 129 -16.43 11.05 -26.40
C ALA A 129 -16.43 9.86 -25.45
N THR A 130 -15.57 9.87 -24.48
CA THR A 130 -15.44 8.77 -23.53
C THR A 130 -15.39 9.30 -22.12
N SER A 131 -15.83 8.49 -21.16
CA SER A 131 -15.64 8.79 -19.75
C SER A 131 -14.14 8.77 -19.39
N ASP A 132 -13.72 9.69 -18.52
CA ASP A 132 -12.34 9.73 -17.99
C ASP A 132 -11.93 8.42 -17.32
N LEU A 133 -12.88 7.71 -16.74
CA LEU A 133 -12.66 6.38 -16.15
C LEU A 133 -12.04 5.39 -17.13
N ASN A 134 -12.42 5.44 -18.40
CA ASN A 134 -11.84 4.57 -19.42
C ASN A 134 -10.34 4.83 -19.62
N ASP A 135 -9.90 6.09 -19.55
CA ASP A 135 -8.47 6.42 -19.63
C ASP A 135 -7.72 5.96 -18.38
N LEU A 136 -8.30 6.16 -17.21
CA LEU A 136 -7.71 5.72 -15.95
C LEU A 136 -7.56 4.18 -15.89
N TYR A 137 -8.60 3.43 -16.24
CA TYR A 137 -8.51 1.97 -16.35
C TYR A 137 -7.49 1.52 -17.39
N ARG A 138 -7.46 2.16 -18.57
CA ARG A 138 -6.48 1.85 -19.60
C ARG A 138 -5.05 2.01 -19.09
N ARG A 139 -4.77 3.04 -18.31
CA ARG A 139 -3.45 3.26 -17.70
C ARG A 139 -3.10 2.14 -16.72
N VAL A 140 -4.02 1.76 -15.86
CA VAL A 140 -3.82 0.65 -14.91
C VAL A 140 -3.54 -0.65 -15.66
N ILE A 141 -4.37 -1.02 -16.63
CA ILE A 141 -4.22 -2.25 -17.42
C ILE A 141 -2.88 -2.26 -18.18
N THR A 142 -2.51 -1.13 -18.80
CA THR A 142 -1.25 -1.02 -19.54
C THR A 142 -0.04 -1.22 -18.63
N ARG A 143 -0.05 -0.62 -17.43
CA ARG A 143 1.02 -0.78 -16.45
C ARG A 143 1.08 -2.20 -15.89
N ASN A 144 -0.07 -2.79 -15.59
CA ASN A 144 -0.15 -4.18 -15.14
C ASN A 144 0.41 -5.16 -16.17
N ASN A 145 0.02 -5.02 -17.43
CA ASN A 145 0.52 -5.87 -18.51
C ASN A 145 2.02 -5.70 -18.75
N ARG A 146 2.53 -4.47 -18.60
CA ARG A 146 3.97 -4.21 -18.66
C ARG A 146 4.72 -4.84 -17.51
N LEU A 147 4.21 -4.70 -16.28
CA LEU A 147 4.78 -5.33 -15.10
C LEU A 147 4.83 -6.85 -15.26
N LYS A 148 3.73 -7.47 -15.71
CA LYS A 148 3.70 -8.91 -15.98
C LYS A 148 4.80 -9.33 -16.96
N LYS A 149 4.93 -8.64 -18.07
CA LYS A 149 6.01 -8.94 -19.05
C LYS A 149 7.40 -8.79 -18.46
N LEU A 150 7.64 -7.78 -17.62
CA LEU A 150 8.95 -7.60 -16.97
C LEU A 150 9.27 -8.72 -15.98
N ILE A 151 8.27 -9.22 -15.26
CA ILE A 151 8.40 -10.36 -14.37
C ILE A 151 8.70 -11.63 -15.16
N ASP A 152 7.93 -11.90 -16.23
CA ASP A 152 8.12 -13.08 -17.10
C ASP A 152 9.51 -13.11 -17.75
N LEU A 153 10.06 -11.94 -18.08
CA LEU A 153 11.40 -11.77 -18.65
C LEU A 153 12.50 -11.76 -17.59
N SER A 154 12.17 -11.95 -16.31
CA SER A 154 13.14 -11.88 -15.20
C SER A 154 13.98 -10.59 -15.23
N ALA A 155 13.35 -9.45 -15.50
CA ALA A 155 14.02 -8.17 -15.56
C ALA A 155 14.69 -7.82 -14.21
N PRO A 156 15.73 -6.96 -14.20
CA PRO A 156 16.38 -6.51 -12.97
C PRO A 156 15.37 -5.97 -11.93
N SER A 157 15.58 -6.29 -10.67
CA SER A 157 14.67 -5.96 -9.57
C SER A 157 14.32 -4.47 -9.50
N ILE A 158 15.29 -3.60 -9.78
CA ILE A 158 15.07 -2.14 -9.78
C ILE A 158 14.06 -1.68 -10.84
N ILE A 159 14.03 -2.33 -12.01
CA ILE A 159 13.08 -2.03 -13.09
C ILE A 159 11.69 -2.51 -12.67
N ILE A 160 11.61 -3.72 -12.12
CA ILE A 160 10.35 -4.30 -11.63
C ILE A 160 9.77 -3.41 -10.52
N GLN A 161 10.59 -2.99 -9.56
CA GLN A 161 10.17 -2.10 -8.47
C GLN A 161 9.65 -0.75 -8.98
N ASN A 162 10.32 -0.16 -9.96
CA ASN A 162 9.87 1.09 -10.55
C ASN A 162 8.52 0.93 -11.27
N GLU A 163 8.33 -0.16 -12.02
CA GLU A 163 7.04 -0.41 -12.69
C GLU A 163 5.91 -0.70 -11.67
N LYS A 164 6.21 -1.41 -10.58
CA LYS A 164 5.28 -1.59 -9.46
C LYS A 164 4.84 -0.24 -8.88
N ARG A 165 5.78 0.68 -8.65
CA ARG A 165 5.47 2.03 -8.18
C ARG A 165 4.58 2.79 -9.16
N MET A 166 4.86 2.69 -10.46
CA MET A 166 4.05 3.35 -11.49
C MET A 166 2.64 2.74 -11.61
N LEU A 167 2.50 1.44 -11.37
CA LEU A 167 1.19 0.78 -11.29
C LEU A 167 0.40 1.32 -10.09
N GLN A 168 1.04 1.43 -8.91
CA GLN A 168 0.40 2.00 -7.73
C GLN A 168 -0.07 3.44 -7.97
N GLU A 169 0.74 4.27 -8.64
CA GLU A 169 0.34 5.64 -9.00
C GLU A 169 -0.89 5.67 -9.93
N ALA A 170 -0.95 4.74 -10.89
CA ALA A 170 -2.10 4.63 -11.78
C ALA A 170 -3.38 4.23 -11.04
N VAL A 171 -3.28 3.37 -10.04
CA VAL A 171 -4.41 2.98 -9.22
C VAL A 171 -4.80 4.08 -8.24
N ASP A 172 -3.84 4.75 -7.62
CA ASP A 172 -4.11 5.92 -6.77
C ASP A 172 -4.93 6.96 -7.54
N ALA A 173 -4.57 7.22 -8.81
CA ALA A 173 -5.30 8.14 -9.66
C ALA A 173 -6.70 7.65 -10.04
N LEU A 174 -6.92 6.34 -10.12
CA LEU A 174 -8.26 5.79 -10.36
C LEU A 174 -9.20 6.03 -9.18
N PHE A 175 -8.70 5.93 -7.94
CA PHE A 175 -9.50 6.15 -6.73
C PHE A 175 -9.66 7.62 -6.38
N ASP A 176 -8.61 8.42 -6.55
CA ASP A 176 -8.61 9.85 -6.18
C ASP A 176 -7.71 10.62 -7.16
N ASN A 177 -8.30 10.97 -8.31
CA ASN A 177 -7.60 11.69 -9.35
C ASN A 177 -7.36 13.14 -8.91
N GLY A 178 -6.11 13.54 -8.79
CA GLY A 178 -5.69 14.87 -8.36
C GLY A 178 -5.10 14.94 -6.94
N ARG A 179 -5.16 13.88 -6.15
CA ARG A 179 -4.60 13.85 -4.79
C ARG A 179 -3.10 14.18 -4.74
N ARG A 180 -2.35 13.84 -5.79
CA ARG A 180 -0.90 14.09 -5.90
C ARG A 180 -0.55 15.25 -6.84
N GLY A 181 -1.44 16.22 -7.02
CA GLY A 181 -1.22 17.38 -7.88
C GLY A 181 -2.22 17.51 -9.02
N LYS A 182 -1.74 17.77 -10.24
CA LYS A 182 -2.63 17.88 -11.41
C LYS A 182 -3.36 16.57 -11.68
N ASN A 183 -4.65 16.68 -12.01
CA ASN A 183 -5.41 15.57 -12.53
C ASN A 183 -4.71 14.96 -13.75
N ILE A 184 -4.78 13.65 -13.87
CA ILE A 184 -4.19 12.92 -15.00
C ILE A 184 -5.05 13.12 -16.27
N THR A 185 -6.35 13.31 -16.08
CA THR A 185 -7.34 13.60 -17.12
C THR A 185 -7.89 15.01 -16.88
N GLY A 186 -7.69 15.91 -17.80
CA GLY A 186 -8.23 17.27 -17.71
C GLY A 186 -7.24 18.34 -18.00
#